data_ed9021099eca3ad9a19b29a700954c75
#
_entry.id   ed9021099eca3ad9a19b29a700954c75
#
_cell.length_a   1.000
_cell.length_b   1.000
_cell.length_c   1.000
_cell.angle_alpha   90.00
_cell.angle_beta   90.00
_cell.angle_gamma   90.00
#
_symmetry.space_group_name_H-M   'P 1'
#
loop_
_entity.id
_entity.type
_entity.pdbx_description
1 polymer ?
#
loop_
_entity_poly.entity_id
_entity_poly.type
_entity_poly.pdbx_seq_one_letter_code
_entity_poly.pdbx_strand_id
1 'polypeptide(L)'
;LLAGDEFGNSQGGNNNVYCQDNETGWVDWSRMEREKPFFHYVKELIDFRRKHGVLHQEETLTGTDRSGSGIPDISYHGEAAWQIQQETWSRQLGILYSGSHKKESDCFLLYNMHWIEHSFALPALPKEKAWYQVMSTAEGFREEPLLVEGKRSIVLEGRSVAAFVAGVCKEVTKGKRSV
;
A
#
# COMPACT_ATOMS: atom_id res chain seq x y z
N LEU A 1 13.37 6.29 -7.87
CA LEU A 1 14.28 6.49 -6.73
C LEU A 1 15.61 7.05 -7.22
N LEU A 2 16.10 8.09 -6.59
CA LEU A 2 17.48 8.51 -6.72
C LEU A 2 18.35 7.58 -5.84
N ALA A 3 19.60 7.32 -6.28
CA ALA A 3 20.54 6.52 -5.49
C ALA A 3 20.75 7.12 -4.10
N GLY A 4 20.55 6.32 -3.06
CA GLY A 4 20.65 6.74 -1.67
C GLY A 4 19.32 7.10 -1.01
N ASP A 5 18.24 7.36 -1.75
CA ASP A 5 16.90 7.62 -1.17
C ASP A 5 16.47 6.46 -0.28
N GLU A 6 16.82 5.22 -0.66
CA GLU A 6 16.47 3.98 0.03
C GLU A 6 17.07 3.85 1.44
N PHE A 7 18.05 4.67 1.78
CA PHE A 7 18.60 4.78 3.14
C PHE A 7 18.70 6.23 3.61
N GLY A 8 17.87 7.12 3.02
CA GLY A 8 17.71 8.49 3.48
C GLY A 8 18.94 9.37 3.26
N ASN A 9 19.67 9.18 2.15
CA ASN A 9 20.76 10.07 1.79
C ASN A 9 20.28 11.54 1.73
N SER A 10 21.13 12.47 2.08
CA SER A 10 20.76 13.88 2.19
C SER A 10 21.84 14.77 1.60
N GLN A 11 21.43 15.80 0.92
CA GLN A 11 22.29 16.86 0.41
C GLN A 11 22.38 18.07 1.37
N GLY A 12 22.02 17.85 2.67
CA GLY A 12 22.11 18.91 3.69
C GLY A 12 21.19 20.11 3.44
N GLY A 13 20.09 19.93 2.68
CA GLY A 13 19.18 21.02 2.29
C GLY A 13 19.57 21.75 1.01
N ASN A 14 20.68 21.38 0.37
CA ASN A 14 21.05 21.90 -0.95
C ASN A 14 20.14 21.27 -2.02
N ASN A 15 19.35 22.08 -2.71
CA ASN A 15 18.42 21.61 -3.75
C ASN A 15 19.05 21.50 -5.15
N ASN A 16 20.31 21.93 -5.31
CA ASN A 16 21.02 21.87 -6.58
C ASN A 16 22.53 21.72 -6.35
N VAL A 17 23.03 20.50 -6.48
CA VAL A 17 24.46 20.17 -6.36
C VAL A 17 25.21 20.24 -7.68
N TYR A 18 24.63 20.87 -8.70
CA TYR A 18 25.29 21.03 -10.00
C TYR A 18 26.65 21.71 -9.86
N CYS A 19 27.65 21.18 -10.53
CA CYS A 19 29.06 21.60 -10.44
C CYS A 19 29.67 21.51 -9.03
N GLN A 20 29.10 20.76 -8.10
CA GLN A 20 29.63 20.52 -6.76
C GLN A 20 30.10 19.07 -6.62
N ASP A 21 31.38 18.83 -6.92
CA ASP A 21 32.03 17.53 -6.72
C ASP A 21 32.59 17.43 -5.30
N ASN A 22 31.71 17.28 -4.33
CA ASN A 22 32.04 17.24 -2.91
C ASN A 22 31.00 16.38 -2.14
N GLU A 23 31.19 16.25 -0.83
CA GLU A 23 30.35 15.46 0.06
C GLU A 23 28.85 15.80 0.01
N THR A 24 28.49 17.05 -0.36
CA THR A 24 27.06 17.43 -0.51
C THR A 24 26.39 16.66 -1.65
N GLY A 25 27.11 16.39 -2.73
CA GLY A 25 26.60 15.68 -3.91
C GLY A 25 26.85 14.17 -3.88
N TRP A 26 27.75 13.70 -3.03
CA TRP A 26 28.10 12.28 -2.97
C TRP A 26 27.09 11.48 -2.16
N VAL A 27 26.99 10.18 -2.46
CA VAL A 27 26.19 9.25 -1.67
C VAL A 27 26.95 8.86 -0.41
N ASP A 28 26.39 9.16 0.76
CA ASP A 28 26.94 8.72 2.04
C ASP A 28 26.56 7.25 2.32
N TRP A 29 27.38 6.33 1.85
CA TRP A 29 27.21 4.90 2.02
C TRP A 29 27.18 4.44 3.49
N SER A 30 27.72 5.22 4.43
CA SER A 30 27.68 4.89 5.86
C SER A 30 26.25 4.95 6.42
N ARG A 31 25.38 5.71 5.77
CA ARG A 31 23.95 5.80 6.15
C ARG A 31 23.22 4.48 5.96
N MET A 32 23.60 3.66 5.00
CA MET A 32 22.97 2.35 4.77
C MET A 32 23.01 1.47 6.02
N GLU A 33 24.11 1.49 6.79
CA GLU A 33 24.19 0.76 8.05
C GLU A 33 23.48 1.48 9.20
N ARG A 34 23.54 2.82 9.26
CA ARG A 34 22.88 3.62 10.30
C ARG A 34 21.37 3.56 10.19
N GLU A 35 20.85 3.60 8.95
CA GLU A 35 19.42 3.61 8.62
C GLU A 35 18.91 2.24 8.13
N LYS A 36 19.54 1.18 8.58
CA LYS A 36 19.25 -0.20 8.16
C LYS A 36 17.77 -0.60 8.23
N PRO A 37 17.01 -0.22 9.28
CA PRO A 37 15.57 -0.51 9.32
C PRO A 37 14.79 0.17 8.18
N PHE A 38 15.11 1.44 7.88
CA PHE A 38 14.48 2.17 6.79
C PHE A 38 14.88 1.58 5.41
N PHE A 39 16.15 1.25 5.23
CA PHE A 39 16.62 0.56 4.02
C PHE A 39 15.89 -0.78 3.80
N HIS A 40 15.71 -1.56 4.86
CA HIS A 40 14.97 -2.82 4.79
C HIS A 40 13.51 -2.59 4.39
N TYR A 41 12.86 -1.62 5.01
CA TYR A 41 11.48 -1.25 4.69
C TYR A 41 11.32 -0.84 3.22
N VAL A 42 12.24 -0.03 2.67
CA VAL A 42 12.19 0.37 1.25
C VAL A 42 12.39 -0.83 0.33
N LYS A 43 13.27 -1.79 0.69
CA LYS A 43 13.41 -3.05 -0.06
C LYS A 43 12.09 -3.83 -0.09
N GLU A 44 11.41 -3.94 1.03
CA GLU A 44 10.12 -4.62 1.13
C GLU A 44 9.04 -3.93 0.28
N LEU A 45 9.02 -2.60 0.24
CA LEU A 45 8.14 -1.83 -0.65
C LEU A 45 8.40 -2.13 -2.13
N ILE A 46 9.66 -2.19 -2.54
CA ILE A 46 10.06 -2.53 -3.90
C ILE A 46 9.62 -3.96 -4.23
N ASP A 47 9.86 -4.91 -3.33
CA ASP A 47 9.46 -6.31 -3.50
C ASP A 47 7.95 -6.47 -3.55
N PHE A 48 7.20 -5.76 -2.69
CA PHE A 48 5.75 -5.73 -2.72
C PHE A 48 5.24 -5.24 -4.07
N ARG A 49 5.76 -4.11 -4.58
CA ARG A 49 5.38 -3.58 -5.88
C ARG A 49 5.70 -4.57 -7.00
N ARG A 50 6.87 -5.23 -6.97
CA ARG A 50 7.29 -6.21 -7.99
C ARG A 50 6.43 -7.48 -7.99
N LYS A 51 5.97 -7.92 -6.82
CA LYS A 51 5.11 -9.11 -6.66
C LYS A 51 3.68 -8.88 -7.12
N HIS A 52 3.22 -7.63 -7.18
CA HIS A 52 1.86 -7.28 -7.55
C HIS A 52 1.87 -6.48 -8.86
N GLY A 53 1.71 -7.19 -9.99
CA GLY A 53 1.74 -6.60 -11.34
C GLY A 53 0.71 -5.49 -11.53
N VAL A 54 -0.40 -5.52 -10.78
CA VAL A 54 -1.41 -4.45 -10.78
C VAL A 54 -0.87 -3.10 -10.33
N LEU A 55 0.25 -3.06 -9.59
CA LEU A 55 0.87 -1.82 -9.10
C LEU A 55 1.94 -1.25 -10.03
N HIS A 56 2.29 -1.93 -11.13
CA HIS A 56 3.32 -1.48 -12.08
C HIS A 56 3.02 -1.89 -13.52
N GLN A 57 1.82 -1.59 -13.97
CA GLN A 57 1.35 -1.94 -15.32
C GLN A 57 2.01 -1.06 -16.36
N GLU A 58 2.25 -1.61 -17.57
CA GLU A 58 2.72 -0.87 -18.74
C GLU A 58 1.59 -0.05 -19.38
N GLU A 59 0.36 -0.59 -19.32
CA GLU A 59 -0.82 0.06 -19.86
C GLU A 59 -1.40 1.08 -18.88
N THR A 60 -1.88 2.20 -19.42
CA THR A 60 -2.58 3.20 -18.63
C THR A 60 -3.89 2.64 -18.07
N LEU A 61 -4.12 2.83 -16.78
CA LEU A 61 -5.37 2.52 -16.11
C LEU A 61 -6.45 3.54 -16.54
N THR A 62 -7.65 3.06 -16.84
CA THR A 62 -8.70 3.87 -17.45
C THR A 62 -9.90 4.15 -16.55
N GLY A 63 -9.97 3.49 -15.38
CA GLY A 63 -11.12 3.55 -14.51
C GLY A 63 -12.34 2.79 -15.06
N THR A 64 -12.12 1.86 -16.01
CA THR A 64 -13.17 1.04 -16.60
C THR A 64 -13.00 -0.44 -16.26
N ASP A 65 -14.09 -1.19 -16.27
CA ASP A 65 -14.04 -2.64 -16.12
C ASP A 65 -13.62 -3.30 -17.43
N ARG A 66 -12.37 -3.74 -17.49
CA ARG A 66 -11.80 -4.41 -18.67
C ARG A 66 -12.07 -5.91 -18.71
N SER A 67 -12.53 -6.50 -17.60
CA SER A 67 -12.66 -7.94 -17.43
C SER A 67 -14.10 -8.44 -17.35
N GLY A 68 -15.08 -7.54 -17.28
CA GLY A 68 -16.47 -7.88 -17.02
C GLY A 68 -16.74 -8.35 -15.58
N SER A 69 -15.84 -8.03 -14.66
CA SER A 69 -15.95 -8.40 -13.24
C SER A 69 -16.91 -7.51 -12.45
N GLY A 70 -17.33 -6.39 -13.00
CA GLY A 70 -18.07 -5.34 -12.32
C GLY A 70 -17.18 -4.37 -11.53
N ILE A 71 -15.85 -4.55 -11.56
CA ILE A 71 -14.87 -3.71 -10.85
C ILE A 71 -13.96 -3.02 -11.86
N PRO A 72 -13.83 -1.68 -11.84
CA PRO A 72 -12.88 -0.95 -12.68
C PRO A 72 -11.42 -1.38 -12.42
N ASP A 73 -10.56 -1.25 -13.43
CA ASP A 73 -9.11 -1.53 -13.30
C ASP A 73 -8.44 -0.69 -12.20
N ILE A 74 -8.93 0.55 -11.99
CA ILE A 74 -8.61 1.40 -10.86
C ILE A 74 -9.86 2.11 -10.38
N SER A 75 -10.01 2.27 -9.06
CA SER A 75 -11.08 3.10 -8.47
C SER A 75 -10.59 3.81 -7.22
N TYR A 76 -11.26 4.95 -6.93
CA TYR A 76 -10.90 5.82 -5.82
C TYR A 76 -12.00 5.81 -4.76
N HIS A 77 -11.61 5.85 -3.49
CA HIS A 77 -12.48 5.73 -2.33
C HIS A 77 -12.08 6.78 -1.29
N GLY A 78 -13.05 7.24 -0.52
CA GLY A 78 -12.81 8.03 0.69
C GLY A 78 -13.01 7.18 1.95
N GLU A 79 -13.59 7.76 2.99
CA GLU A 79 -14.02 7.02 4.18
C GLU A 79 -15.11 5.99 3.86
N ALA A 80 -15.98 6.31 2.90
CA ALA A 80 -16.95 5.37 2.35
C ALA A 80 -16.39 4.71 1.07
N ALA A 81 -16.60 3.39 0.96
CA ALA A 81 -16.22 2.66 -0.25
C ALA A 81 -16.97 3.19 -1.47
N TRP A 82 -16.28 3.31 -2.61
CA TRP A 82 -16.80 3.79 -3.90
C TRP A 82 -17.21 5.28 -3.92
N GLN A 83 -16.89 6.02 -2.87
CA GLN A 83 -17.18 7.45 -2.75
C GLN A 83 -15.88 8.19 -2.43
N ILE A 84 -15.46 9.07 -3.33
CA ILE A 84 -14.33 9.96 -3.08
C ILE A 84 -14.86 11.33 -2.63
N GLN A 85 -14.25 11.86 -1.58
CA GLN A 85 -14.47 13.24 -1.18
C GLN A 85 -13.54 14.13 -1.99
N GLN A 86 -14.12 15.06 -2.75
CA GLN A 86 -13.35 15.95 -3.63
C GLN A 86 -13.14 17.36 -3.04
N GLU A 87 -13.45 17.54 -1.77
CA GLU A 87 -13.20 18.80 -1.08
C GLU A 87 -11.70 19.03 -0.88
N THR A 88 -11.32 20.29 -0.97
CA THR A 88 -9.91 20.72 -0.87
C THR A 88 -9.25 20.40 0.48
N TRP A 89 -10.07 20.18 1.52
CA TRP A 89 -9.59 19.78 2.86
C TRP A 89 -9.54 18.27 3.08
N SER A 90 -10.10 17.47 2.17
CA SER A 90 -10.04 16.01 2.28
C SER A 90 -8.59 15.54 2.23
N ARG A 91 -8.23 14.65 3.16
CA ARG A 91 -6.88 14.09 3.30
C ARG A 91 -6.90 12.57 3.37
N GLN A 92 -8.04 11.99 3.03
CA GLN A 92 -8.26 10.55 3.03
C GLN A 92 -8.42 10.07 1.60
N LEU A 93 -7.70 9.01 1.25
CA LEU A 93 -7.78 8.40 -0.07
C LEU A 93 -7.60 6.89 0.03
N GLY A 94 -8.52 6.15 -0.58
CA GLY A 94 -8.34 4.74 -0.89
C GLY A 94 -8.19 4.55 -2.38
N ILE A 95 -7.26 3.73 -2.82
CA ILE A 95 -7.07 3.36 -4.22
C ILE A 95 -7.17 1.85 -4.35
N LEU A 96 -8.17 1.38 -5.09
CA LEU A 96 -8.31 -0.03 -5.44
C LEU A 96 -7.73 -0.27 -6.83
N TYR A 97 -6.78 -1.18 -6.92
CA TYR A 97 -6.24 -1.72 -8.16
C TYR A 97 -6.81 -3.12 -8.36
N SER A 98 -7.65 -3.29 -9.38
CA SER A 98 -8.25 -4.59 -9.66
C SER A 98 -7.27 -5.50 -10.41
N GLY A 99 -7.10 -6.71 -9.90
CA GLY A 99 -6.29 -7.76 -10.50
C GLY A 99 -7.04 -8.63 -11.51
N SER A 100 -8.34 -8.43 -11.68
CA SER A 100 -9.22 -9.32 -12.44
C SER A 100 -8.76 -9.51 -13.89
N HIS A 101 -8.33 -8.44 -14.55
CA HIS A 101 -7.88 -8.48 -15.95
C HIS A 101 -6.50 -9.13 -16.14
N LYS A 102 -5.69 -9.21 -15.06
CA LYS A 102 -4.37 -9.87 -15.05
C LYS A 102 -4.39 -11.24 -14.37
N LYS A 103 -5.53 -11.68 -13.86
CA LYS A 103 -5.69 -12.88 -13.04
C LYS A 103 -4.81 -12.85 -11.78
N GLU A 104 -4.66 -11.66 -11.23
CA GLU A 104 -3.94 -11.41 -9.97
C GLU A 104 -4.91 -11.06 -8.85
N SER A 105 -4.40 -10.90 -7.65
CA SER A 105 -5.15 -10.38 -6.50
C SER A 105 -5.36 -8.88 -6.63
N ASP A 106 -6.52 -8.40 -6.17
CA ASP A 106 -6.77 -6.98 -6.03
C ASP A 106 -5.88 -6.41 -4.91
N CYS A 107 -5.37 -5.20 -5.12
CA CYS A 107 -4.64 -4.45 -4.11
C CYS A 107 -5.42 -3.20 -3.72
N PHE A 108 -5.57 -2.94 -2.44
CA PHE A 108 -6.22 -1.75 -1.91
C PHE A 108 -5.25 -0.97 -1.03
N LEU A 109 -4.93 0.25 -1.45
CA LEU A 109 -4.02 1.14 -0.74
C LEU A 109 -4.82 2.24 -0.07
N LEU A 110 -4.62 2.43 1.22
CA LEU A 110 -5.27 3.47 2.03
C LEU A 110 -4.26 4.51 2.48
N TYR A 111 -4.62 5.77 2.32
CA TYR A 111 -3.83 6.93 2.70
C TYR A 111 -4.64 7.80 3.67
N ASN A 112 -4.18 7.90 4.90
CA ASN A 112 -4.66 8.88 5.86
C ASN A 112 -3.59 9.96 6.03
N MET A 113 -3.70 11.04 5.26
CA MET A 113 -2.77 12.18 5.34
C MET A 113 -3.23 13.23 6.39
N HIS A 114 -4.31 12.97 7.11
CA HIS A 114 -4.76 13.77 8.24
C HIS A 114 -3.91 13.47 9.50
N TRP A 115 -3.97 14.31 10.50
CA TRP A 115 -3.21 14.12 11.76
C TRP A 115 -3.96 13.31 12.83
N ILE A 116 -5.25 13.02 12.61
CA ILE A 116 -6.06 12.13 13.45
C ILE A 116 -6.38 10.83 12.71
N GLU A 117 -6.83 9.84 13.46
CA GLU A 117 -7.33 8.59 12.91
C GLU A 117 -8.62 8.78 12.12
N HIS A 118 -8.80 7.98 11.08
CA HIS A 118 -10.01 7.91 10.26
C HIS A 118 -10.41 6.48 9.97
N SER A 119 -11.73 6.26 9.88
CA SER A 119 -12.30 4.96 9.51
C SER A 119 -12.50 4.90 8.00
N PHE A 120 -12.02 3.82 7.38
CA PHE A 120 -12.19 3.57 5.96
C PHE A 120 -13.01 2.32 5.73
N ALA A 121 -14.07 2.43 4.93
CA ALA A 121 -14.82 1.28 4.48
C ALA A 121 -14.03 0.49 3.43
N LEU A 122 -13.99 -0.82 3.61
CA LEU A 122 -13.36 -1.72 2.64
C LEU A 122 -14.34 -2.06 1.52
N PRO A 123 -13.91 -2.03 0.24
CA PRO A 123 -14.71 -2.54 -0.87
C PRO A 123 -15.12 -4.00 -0.63
N ALA A 124 -16.38 -4.32 -0.94
CA ALA A 124 -16.87 -5.69 -0.80
C ALA A 124 -16.14 -6.61 -1.79
N LEU A 125 -15.78 -7.79 -1.32
CA LEU A 125 -15.20 -8.87 -2.12
C LEU A 125 -16.20 -10.01 -2.32
N PRO A 126 -16.01 -10.88 -3.32
CA PRO A 126 -16.72 -12.15 -3.42
C PRO A 126 -16.63 -12.97 -2.12
N LYS A 127 -17.63 -13.82 -1.84
CA LYS A 127 -17.77 -14.56 -0.55
C LYS A 127 -16.55 -15.40 -0.18
N GLU A 128 -15.84 -15.91 -1.18
CA GLU A 128 -14.65 -16.76 -1.00
C GLU A 128 -13.36 -15.96 -0.77
N LYS A 129 -13.42 -14.63 -0.86
CA LYS A 129 -12.26 -13.73 -0.68
C LYS A 129 -12.41 -12.85 0.55
N ALA A 130 -11.27 -12.46 1.11
CA ALA A 130 -11.17 -11.50 2.20
C ALA A 130 -9.99 -10.56 1.96
N TRP A 131 -10.02 -9.40 2.63
CA TRP A 131 -8.89 -8.50 2.68
C TRP A 131 -7.87 -8.95 3.72
N TYR A 132 -6.61 -8.92 3.36
CA TYR A 132 -5.47 -9.16 4.24
C TYR A 132 -4.62 -7.90 4.28
N GLN A 133 -4.43 -7.33 5.47
CA GLN A 133 -3.48 -6.25 5.66
C GLN A 133 -2.06 -6.83 5.62
N VAL A 134 -1.26 -6.34 4.68
CA VAL A 134 0.11 -6.80 4.46
C VAL A 134 1.15 -5.81 4.96
N MET A 135 0.78 -4.54 5.07
CA MET A 135 1.70 -3.47 5.49
C MET A 135 0.92 -2.30 6.09
N SER A 136 1.54 -1.62 7.04
CA SER A 136 1.22 -0.24 7.40
C SER A 136 2.52 0.55 7.63
N THR A 137 2.50 1.87 7.43
CA THR A 137 3.68 2.71 7.71
C THR A 137 3.98 2.83 9.20
N ALA A 138 3.01 2.52 10.07
CA ALA A 138 3.19 2.51 11.52
C ALA A 138 3.91 1.25 12.02
N GLU A 139 3.69 0.10 11.36
CA GLU A 139 4.16 -1.21 11.84
C GLU A 139 5.16 -1.88 10.88
N GLY A 140 5.28 -1.38 9.64
CA GLY A 140 6.07 -2.01 8.58
C GLY A 140 5.31 -3.12 7.85
N PHE A 141 6.04 -3.99 7.17
CA PHE A 141 5.50 -5.18 6.54
C PHE A 141 5.26 -6.27 7.58
N ARG A 142 4.19 -7.02 7.38
CA ARG A 142 3.84 -8.15 8.25
C ARG A 142 4.43 -9.44 7.68
N GLU A 143 5.09 -10.23 8.52
CA GLU A 143 5.54 -11.58 8.16
C GLU A 143 4.33 -12.46 7.78
N GLU A 144 3.25 -12.37 8.55
CA GLU A 144 1.97 -12.99 8.24
C GLU A 144 0.90 -11.94 7.99
N PRO A 145 0.27 -11.91 6.79
CA PRO A 145 -0.82 -11.00 6.49
C PRO A 145 -1.98 -11.11 7.49
N LEU A 146 -2.43 -9.98 8.01
CA LEU A 146 -3.53 -9.93 8.97
C LEU A 146 -4.88 -10.00 8.25
N LEU A 147 -5.63 -11.07 8.49
CA LEU A 147 -6.99 -11.22 7.98
C LEU A 147 -7.92 -10.15 8.60
N VAL A 148 -8.60 -9.41 7.74
CA VAL A 148 -9.63 -8.44 8.14
C VAL A 148 -10.99 -9.14 8.11
N GLU A 149 -11.23 -10.02 9.09
CA GLU A 149 -12.43 -10.85 9.13
C GLU A 149 -13.65 -10.06 9.59
N GLY A 150 -14.76 -10.17 8.82
CA GLY A 150 -16.06 -9.61 9.20
C GLY A 150 -16.15 -8.10 9.33
N LYS A 151 -15.05 -7.37 9.17
CA LYS A 151 -15.03 -5.91 9.27
C LYS A 151 -15.40 -5.27 7.94
N ARG A 152 -16.37 -4.37 7.98
CA ARG A 152 -16.72 -3.52 6.84
C ARG A 152 -15.84 -2.26 6.75
N SER A 153 -15.14 -1.93 7.81
CA SER A 153 -14.24 -0.79 7.89
C SER A 153 -13.06 -1.07 8.80
N ILE A 154 -11.99 -0.33 8.60
CA ILE A 154 -10.79 -0.32 9.45
C ILE A 154 -10.49 1.11 9.87
N VAL A 155 -9.85 1.26 11.03
CA VAL A 155 -9.30 2.55 11.48
C VAL A 155 -7.83 2.60 11.06
N LEU A 156 -7.43 3.72 10.46
CA LEU A 156 -6.06 4.01 10.08
C LEU A 156 -5.58 5.23 10.85
N GLU A 157 -4.45 5.12 11.50
CA GLU A 157 -3.83 6.20 12.26
C GLU A 157 -3.54 7.43 11.39
N GLY A 158 -3.41 8.59 12.00
CA GLY A 158 -3.04 9.81 11.29
C GLY A 158 -1.66 9.72 10.64
N ARG A 159 -1.49 10.35 9.49
CA ARG A 159 -0.23 10.38 8.71
C ARG A 159 0.31 8.99 8.40
N SER A 160 -0.57 8.07 8.06
CA SER A 160 -0.19 6.70 7.77
C SER A 160 -0.78 6.18 6.44
N VAL A 161 -0.15 5.13 5.94
CA VAL A 161 -0.56 4.39 4.75
C VAL A 161 -0.66 2.92 5.12
N ALA A 162 -1.66 2.22 4.59
CA ALA A 162 -1.76 0.78 4.72
C ALA A 162 -2.05 0.13 3.38
N ALA A 163 -1.53 -1.09 3.19
CA ALA A 163 -1.76 -1.89 2.00
C ALA A 163 -2.49 -3.19 2.36
N PHE A 164 -3.48 -3.51 1.53
CA PHE A 164 -4.30 -4.71 1.63
C PHE A 164 -4.26 -5.47 0.33
N VAL A 165 -4.27 -6.80 0.41
CA VAL A 165 -4.35 -7.70 -0.73
C VAL A 165 -5.55 -8.62 -0.54
N ALA A 166 -6.36 -8.78 -1.61
CA ALA A 166 -7.45 -9.74 -1.60
C ALA A 166 -6.90 -11.16 -1.72
N GLY A 167 -7.30 -12.03 -0.81
CA GLY A 167 -6.91 -13.44 -0.79
C GLY A 167 -8.10 -14.36 -0.57
N VAL A 168 -7.92 -15.65 -0.87
CA VAL A 168 -8.92 -16.67 -0.57
C VAL A 168 -9.03 -16.84 0.94
N CYS A 169 -10.25 -16.86 1.46
CA CYS A 169 -10.51 -17.18 2.86
C CYS A 169 -10.00 -18.61 3.13
N LYS A 170 -8.95 -18.74 3.93
CA LYS A 170 -8.59 -20.06 4.48
C LYS A 170 -9.70 -20.43 5.46
N GLU A 171 -10.50 -21.46 5.16
CA GLU A 171 -11.38 -22.05 6.14
C GLU A 171 -10.55 -22.46 7.35
N VAL A 172 -10.83 -21.85 8.50
CA VAL A 172 -10.31 -22.34 9.77
C VAL A 172 -10.95 -23.70 9.97
N THR A 173 -10.25 -24.76 9.60
CA THR A 173 -10.63 -26.12 9.96
C THR A 173 -10.72 -26.14 11.49
N LYS A 174 -11.95 -26.01 12.00
CA LYS A 174 -12.25 -26.33 13.40
C LYS A 174 -11.81 -27.77 13.62
N GLY A 175 -10.63 -27.93 14.19
CA GLY A 175 -10.15 -29.24 14.62
C GLY A 175 -11.24 -29.89 15.45
N LYS A 176 -11.82 -30.98 14.95
CA LYS A 176 -12.63 -31.88 15.74
C LYS A 176 -11.76 -32.33 16.91
N ARG A 177 -12.00 -31.78 18.09
CA ARG A 177 -11.59 -32.48 19.32
C ARG A 177 -12.34 -33.80 19.34
N SER A 178 -11.66 -34.86 19.00
CA SER A 178 -12.08 -36.19 19.36
C SER A 178 -12.00 -36.32 20.88
N VAL A 179 -13.13 -36.67 21.45
CA VAL A 179 -13.33 -37.11 22.85
C VAL A 179 -12.62 -38.45 23.06
#